data_b2fc535ed0b662629e299e518a5ba5c8
#
_entry.id   b2fc535ed0b662629e299e518a5ba5c8
#
_cell.length_a   1.000
_cell.length_b   1.000
_cell.length_c   1.000
_cell.angle_alpha   90.00
_cell.angle_beta   90.00
_cell.angle_gamma   90.00
#
_symmetry.space_group_name_H-M   'P 1'
#
loop_
_entity.id
_entity.type
_entity.pdbx_description
1 polymer ?
#
loop_
_entity_poly.entity_id
_entity_poly.type
_entity_poly.pdbx_seq_one_letter_code
_entity_poly.pdbx_strand_id
1 'polypeptide(L)'
;MSTKKTLGLFEGAGIELEYMIVDRDSLDVLPVADELIKSVVGSYANDFEKEGVCWSNELALHVVELKTCRPVDSLAETAGLFQQDINWINEILSSYNGMLMPTGAHPWMNPCTEARLWPHGQRTIYETYHRIFNCEGHGWTNLQSCHLNLPFKGSDEFGRLHAAIRLILPIIPALAASTPILDSRRQPFLDTRMEYYRTNSARISSITGEIIPEPIFTPNAYTKEIFARMYRDIAPYDPEGTLRDEWLNARGAIARFDRNAIEIRIIDIQECSLADLALAAGINAVLKAIIQEQWSTFPNQMAWQIGPLKKILLDTVREAEGAVISDRAYLESFGMIGQNAVSAGELWNYLADQVVIEKGLAPTFASIVRNGSLASRILKSVTGEITKENLKTVYRELSVCLKDNRLFLP
;
A
#
# COMPACT_ATOMS: atom_id res chain seq x y z
N MET A 1 -7.06 -12.37 31.91
CA MET A 1 -6.99 -12.08 30.48
C MET A 1 -7.77 -10.81 30.24
N SER A 2 -7.10 -9.69 29.95
CA SER A 2 -7.78 -8.45 29.55
C SER A 2 -8.45 -8.72 28.20
N THR A 3 -9.77 -8.65 28.14
CA THR A 3 -10.50 -8.69 26.87
C THR A 3 -10.03 -7.47 26.07
N LYS A 4 -9.23 -7.70 24.99
CA LYS A 4 -8.86 -6.61 24.06
C LYS A 4 -10.16 -5.93 23.62
N LYS A 5 -10.30 -4.63 23.87
CA LYS A 5 -11.45 -3.85 23.40
C LYS A 5 -11.46 -3.88 21.88
N THR A 6 -12.54 -4.38 21.26
CA THR A 6 -12.73 -4.28 19.82
C THR A 6 -12.99 -2.81 19.47
N LEU A 7 -12.17 -2.25 18.59
CA LEU A 7 -12.34 -0.88 18.10
C LEU A 7 -13.45 -0.83 17.05
N GLY A 8 -14.23 0.25 17.07
CA GLY A 8 -15.18 0.59 16.04
C GLY A 8 -14.58 1.49 14.96
N LEU A 9 -15.42 1.95 14.03
CA LEU A 9 -15.04 2.83 12.94
C LEU A 9 -14.30 4.08 13.45
N PHE A 10 -13.10 4.31 12.92
CA PHE A 10 -12.26 5.48 13.23
C PHE A 10 -11.82 5.62 14.70
N GLU A 11 -11.96 4.56 15.52
CA GLU A 11 -11.40 4.52 16.88
C GLU A 11 -9.90 4.19 16.91
N GLY A 12 -9.23 4.17 15.78
CA GLY A 12 -7.80 3.95 15.59
C GLY A 12 -7.49 3.52 14.16
N ALA A 13 -6.21 3.44 13.84
CA ALA A 13 -5.72 2.91 12.56
C ALA A 13 -4.45 2.09 12.77
N GLY A 14 -4.21 1.08 11.94
CA GLY A 14 -2.93 0.39 11.81
C GLY A 14 -2.22 0.81 10.53
N ILE A 15 -0.92 1.01 10.59
CA ILE A 15 -0.07 1.36 9.43
C ILE A 15 1.05 0.34 9.30
N GLU A 16 1.33 -0.08 8.07
CA GLU A 16 2.47 -0.91 7.70
C GLU A 16 3.20 -0.21 6.55
N LEU A 17 4.52 -0.07 6.66
CA LEU A 17 5.39 0.60 5.67
C LEU A 17 6.50 -0.34 5.26
N GLU A 18 6.58 -0.67 3.97
CA GLU A 18 7.60 -1.54 3.42
C GLU A 18 8.72 -0.72 2.76
N TYR A 19 9.96 -0.93 3.16
CA TYR A 19 11.10 -0.23 2.57
C TYR A 19 12.13 -1.20 2.02
N MET A 20 12.71 -0.86 0.86
CA MET A 20 13.82 -1.59 0.28
C MET A 20 15.12 -1.29 1.04
N ILE A 21 15.94 -2.31 1.24
CA ILE A 21 17.32 -2.19 1.69
C ILE A 21 18.21 -2.22 0.45
N VAL A 22 19.05 -1.20 0.29
CA VAL A 22 19.96 -1.06 -0.85
C VAL A 22 21.39 -0.78 -0.39
N ASP A 23 22.37 -1.14 -1.22
CA ASP A 23 23.75 -0.71 -1.04
C ASP A 23 23.88 0.80 -1.23
N ARG A 24 24.58 1.46 -0.34
CA ARG A 24 24.68 2.93 -0.28
C ARG A 24 25.34 3.54 -1.52
N ASP A 25 26.29 2.87 -2.13
CA ASP A 25 27.07 3.40 -3.25
C ASP A 25 26.41 3.11 -4.59
N SER A 26 26.00 1.85 -4.80
CA SER A 26 25.41 1.38 -6.05
C SER A 26 23.90 1.62 -6.13
N LEU A 27 23.19 1.70 -5.00
CA LEU A 27 21.75 1.63 -4.83
C LEU A 27 21.14 0.31 -5.36
N ASP A 28 21.91 -0.73 -5.59
CA ASP A 28 21.40 -2.04 -5.92
C ASP A 28 20.82 -2.69 -4.66
N VAL A 29 19.88 -3.61 -4.80
CA VAL A 29 19.25 -4.28 -3.65
C VAL A 29 20.27 -5.01 -2.80
N LEU A 30 20.12 -4.90 -1.49
CA LEU A 30 21.00 -5.53 -0.50
C LEU A 30 20.17 -6.48 0.40
N PRO A 31 20.25 -7.80 0.19
CA PRO A 31 19.41 -8.77 0.89
C PRO A 31 19.93 -9.10 2.30
N VAL A 32 19.74 -8.18 3.27
CA VAL A 32 20.24 -8.28 4.66
C VAL A 32 19.16 -7.96 5.71
N ALA A 33 17.88 -8.08 5.39
CA ALA A 33 16.81 -7.81 6.35
C ALA A 33 16.86 -8.77 7.56
N ASP A 34 17.32 -9.98 7.38
CA ASP A 34 17.52 -10.95 8.45
C ASP A 34 18.68 -10.57 9.39
N GLU A 35 19.79 -10.07 8.85
CA GLU A 35 20.90 -9.57 9.66
C GLU A 35 20.50 -8.27 10.41
N LEU A 36 19.67 -7.41 9.79
CA LEU A 36 19.09 -6.25 10.43
C LEU A 36 18.27 -6.66 11.67
N ILE A 37 17.28 -7.56 11.52
CA ILE A 37 16.44 -8.01 12.63
C ILE A 37 17.28 -8.74 13.69
N LYS A 38 18.20 -9.59 13.27
CA LYS A 38 19.12 -10.29 14.18
C LYS A 38 19.97 -9.33 15.01
N SER A 39 20.38 -8.21 14.46
CA SER A 39 21.23 -7.24 15.18
C SER A 39 20.54 -6.64 16.42
N VAL A 40 19.21 -6.56 16.42
CA VAL A 40 18.41 -6.03 17.52
C VAL A 40 17.81 -7.11 18.42
N VAL A 41 17.53 -8.31 17.86
CA VAL A 41 16.96 -9.45 18.61
C VAL A 41 18.04 -10.36 19.22
N GLY A 42 19.22 -10.39 18.61
CA GLY A 42 20.34 -11.28 19.01
C GLY A 42 20.32 -12.67 18.35
N SER A 43 19.27 -13.00 17.60
CA SER A 43 19.11 -14.25 16.83
C SER A 43 18.27 -14.02 15.61
N TYR A 44 18.28 -14.94 14.62
CA TYR A 44 17.37 -14.87 13.49
C TYR A 44 15.91 -15.01 13.99
N ALA A 45 15.11 -13.99 13.71
CA ALA A 45 13.70 -13.90 14.07
C ALA A 45 12.91 -13.25 12.93
N ASN A 46 11.60 -13.51 12.88
CA ASN A 46 10.74 -12.91 11.87
C ASN A 46 10.35 -11.46 12.23
N ASP A 47 10.33 -11.15 13.52
CA ASP A 47 9.81 -9.89 14.03
C ASP A 47 10.72 -9.34 15.13
N PHE A 48 10.72 -8.00 15.24
CA PHE A 48 11.21 -7.27 16.39
C PHE A 48 10.09 -6.43 16.97
N GLU A 49 9.59 -6.83 18.15
CA GLU A 49 8.51 -6.12 18.84
C GLU A 49 9.07 -5.20 19.92
N LYS A 50 8.60 -3.96 19.89
CA LYS A 50 8.87 -2.94 20.90
C LYS A 50 7.64 -2.05 21.09
N GLU A 51 7.66 -1.10 21.98
CA GLU A 51 6.59 -0.11 22.09
C GLU A 51 6.61 0.85 20.89
N GLY A 52 5.46 1.06 20.28
CA GLY A 52 5.25 1.97 19.15
C GLY A 52 5.31 1.30 17.79
N VAL A 53 6.49 1.18 17.20
CA VAL A 53 6.70 0.60 15.85
C VAL A 53 7.42 -0.73 15.98
N CYS A 54 6.87 -1.76 15.37
CA CYS A 54 7.45 -3.10 15.24
C CYS A 54 8.06 -3.29 13.86
N TRP A 55 9.09 -4.13 13.75
CA TRP A 55 9.69 -4.50 12.46
C TRP A 55 9.37 -5.95 12.16
N SER A 56 9.20 -6.29 10.90
CA SER A 56 9.06 -7.66 10.46
C SER A 56 9.73 -7.91 9.11
N ASN A 57 9.96 -9.19 8.86
CA ASN A 57 10.38 -9.64 7.55
C ASN A 57 9.25 -9.54 6.53
N GLU A 58 9.66 -9.43 5.27
CA GLU A 58 8.84 -9.65 4.11
C GLU A 58 9.28 -10.90 3.33
N LEU A 59 8.53 -11.23 2.25
CA LEU A 59 8.89 -12.33 1.34
C LEU A 59 10.29 -12.16 0.78
N ALA A 60 10.67 -10.93 0.44
CA ALA A 60 11.97 -10.61 -0.13
C ALA A 60 12.98 -10.17 0.95
N LEU A 61 14.15 -10.79 0.98
CA LEU A 61 15.20 -10.56 1.99
C LEU A 61 15.81 -9.14 1.93
N HIS A 62 15.52 -8.35 0.90
CA HIS A 62 15.92 -6.96 0.78
C HIS A 62 14.79 -5.97 1.17
N VAL A 63 13.72 -6.45 1.78
CA VAL A 63 12.60 -5.62 2.24
C VAL A 63 12.41 -5.80 3.74
N VAL A 64 12.21 -4.71 4.45
CA VAL A 64 11.81 -4.68 5.86
C VAL A 64 10.48 -3.93 5.98
N GLU A 65 9.55 -4.52 6.72
CA GLU A 65 8.28 -3.88 7.08
C GLU A 65 8.40 -3.21 8.45
N LEU A 66 7.99 -1.96 8.53
CA LEU A 66 7.76 -1.23 9.78
C LEU A 66 6.25 -1.10 9.98
N LYS A 67 5.75 -1.49 11.13
CA LYS A 67 4.31 -1.44 11.40
C LYS A 67 4.00 -0.92 12.79
N THR A 68 2.82 -0.33 12.96
CA THR A 68 2.30 -0.03 14.29
C THR A 68 2.04 -1.34 15.03
N CYS A 69 2.63 -1.53 16.21
CA CYS A 69 2.45 -2.75 17.00
C CYS A 69 1.00 -2.91 17.50
N ARG A 70 0.25 -1.80 17.54
CA ARG A 70 -1.17 -1.70 17.91
C ARG A 70 -1.82 -0.59 17.11
N PRO A 71 -3.16 -0.59 16.94
CA PRO A 71 -3.85 0.55 16.37
C PRO A 71 -3.53 1.84 17.12
N VAL A 72 -3.34 2.93 16.39
CA VAL A 72 -2.95 4.25 16.90
C VAL A 72 -4.09 5.26 16.73
N ASP A 73 -4.16 6.22 17.64
CA ASP A 73 -5.20 7.26 17.62
C ASP A 73 -4.78 8.49 16.80
N SER A 74 -3.47 8.74 16.65
CA SER A 74 -2.90 9.87 15.91
C SER A 74 -1.90 9.38 14.87
N LEU A 75 -2.21 9.63 13.59
CA LEU A 75 -1.30 9.35 12.49
C LEU A 75 -0.14 10.35 12.45
N ALA A 76 -0.35 11.61 12.88
CA ALA A 76 0.68 12.62 12.91
C ALA A 76 1.81 12.30 13.92
N GLU A 77 1.44 11.83 15.13
CA GLU A 77 2.42 11.38 16.11
C GLU A 77 3.15 10.12 15.63
N THR A 78 2.41 9.22 15.00
CA THR A 78 2.94 7.96 14.46
C THR A 78 3.98 8.20 13.36
N ALA A 79 3.82 9.23 12.52
CA ALA A 79 4.83 9.60 11.51
C ALA A 79 6.20 9.87 12.15
N GLY A 80 6.22 10.52 13.32
CA GLY A 80 7.45 10.75 14.07
C GLY A 80 8.08 9.48 14.63
N LEU A 81 7.26 8.51 15.04
CA LEU A 81 7.76 7.20 15.51
C LEU A 81 8.37 6.38 14.38
N PHE A 82 7.72 6.32 13.23
CA PHE A 82 8.30 5.67 12.04
C PHE A 82 9.61 6.32 11.64
N GLN A 83 9.70 7.67 11.68
CA GLN A 83 10.93 8.36 11.33
C GLN A 83 12.09 8.04 12.27
N GLN A 84 11.85 7.91 13.56
CA GLN A 84 12.87 7.47 14.52
C GLN A 84 13.40 6.08 14.17
N ASP A 85 12.51 5.16 13.80
CA ASP A 85 12.90 3.80 13.43
C ASP A 85 13.60 3.73 12.07
N ILE A 86 13.17 4.50 11.09
CA ILE A 86 13.86 4.65 9.79
C ILE A 86 15.31 5.10 10.02
N ASN A 87 15.54 6.09 10.89
CA ASN A 87 16.87 6.58 11.19
C ASN A 87 17.70 5.53 11.93
N TRP A 88 17.13 4.82 12.89
CA TRP A 88 17.81 3.74 13.62
C TRP A 88 18.16 2.57 12.69
N ILE A 89 17.25 2.14 11.81
CA ILE A 89 17.54 1.13 10.79
C ILE A 89 18.69 1.57 9.89
N ASN A 90 18.69 2.82 9.41
CA ASN A 90 19.77 3.35 8.58
C ASN A 90 21.11 3.40 9.31
N GLU A 91 21.12 3.64 10.63
CA GLU A 91 22.33 3.57 11.47
C GLU A 91 22.86 2.13 11.51
N ILE A 92 22.01 1.14 11.77
CA ILE A 92 22.40 -0.28 11.79
C ILE A 92 22.90 -0.71 10.42
N LEU A 93 22.15 -0.40 9.35
CA LEU A 93 22.50 -0.77 7.97
C LEU A 93 23.83 -0.17 7.50
N SER A 94 24.27 0.92 8.13
CA SER A 94 25.58 1.53 7.79
C SER A 94 26.76 0.57 7.96
N SER A 95 26.66 -0.40 8.89
CA SER A 95 27.68 -1.44 9.09
C SER A 95 27.76 -2.45 7.93
N TYR A 96 26.71 -2.52 7.11
CA TYR A 96 26.62 -3.35 5.89
C TYR A 96 26.80 -2.53 4.60
N ASN A 97 27.24 -1.27 4.70
CA ASN A 97 27.19 -0.29 3.60
C ASN A 97 25.78 -0.13 3.01
N GLY A 98 24.75 -0.36 3.82
CA GLY A 98 23.35 -0.35 3.42
C GLY A 98 22.62 0.93 3.82
N MET A 99 21.45 1.14 3.21
CA MET A 99 20.47 2.15 3.60
C MET A 99 19.08 1.76 3.10
N LEU A 100 18.04 2.40 3.66
CA LEU A 100 16.67 2.28 3.17
C LEU A 100 16.46 3.16 1.93
N MET A 101 15.69 2.65 0.98
CA MET A 101 15.25 3.38 -0.21
C MET A 101 13.73 3.29 -0.34
N PRO A 102 13.03 4.41 -0.60
CA PRO A 102 11.57 4.44 -0.76
C PRO A 102 11.16 4.10 -2.20
N THR A 103 9.88 4.24 -2.50
CA THR A 103 9.09 3.94 -3.70
C THR A 103 8.54 2.52 -3.76
N GLY A 104 7.41 2.36 -4.43
CA GLY A 104 6.68 1.10 -4.49
C GLY A 104 7.37 -0.02 -5.28
N ALA A 105 8.46 0.27 -5.99
CA ALA A 105 9.31 -0.71 -6.65
C ALA A 105 10.72 -0.17 -6.88
N HIS A 106 11.71 -1.07 -6.87
CA HIS A 106 13.08 -0.74 -7.24
C HIS A 106 13.19 -0.49 -8.75
N PRO A 107 13.75 0.65 -9.19
CA PRO A 107 13.64 1.08 -10.58
C PRO A 107 14.49 0.30 -11.59
N TRP A 108 15.48 -0.48 -11.17
CA TRP A 108 16.33 -1.28 -12.06
C TRP A 108 16.68 -2.67 -11.54
N MET A 109 16.09 -3.14 -10.44
CA MET A 109 16.29 -4.49 -9.96
C MET A 109 15.85 -5.52 -10.99
N ASN A 110 16.65 -6.58 -11.17
CA ASN A 110 16.26 -7.78 -11.89
C ASN A 110 15.85 -8.88 -10.88
N PRO A 111 14.56 -9.11 -10.64
CA PRO A 111 14.10 -10.08 -9.65
C PRO A 111 14.58 -11.50 -9.90
N CYS A 112 14.75 -11.91 -11.17
CA CYS A 112 15.20 -13.28 -11.51
C CYS A 112 16.62 -13.58 -11.02
N THR A 113 17.46 -12.58 -10.83
CA THR A 113 18.88 -12.77 -10.45
C THR A 113 19.21 -12.22 -9.06
N GLU A 114 18.49 -11.18 -8.62
CA GLU A 114 18.80 -10.44 -7.41
C GLU A 114 17.86 -10.77 -6.25
N ALA A 115 16.66 -11.30 -6.51
CA ALA A 115 15.74 -11.70 -5.45
C ALA A 115 16.31 -12.83 -4.58
N ARG A 116 16.13 -12.69 -3.28
CA ARG A 116 16.34 -13.73 -2.27
C ARG A 116 15.13 -13.81 -1.39
N LEU A 117 14.56 -15.00 -1.24
CA LEU A 117 13.43 -15.21 -0.36
C LEU A 117 13.89 -15.34 1.09
N TRP A 118 13.01 -14.96 2.02
CA TRP A 118 13.24 -15.09 3.45
C TRP A 118 13.50 -16.55 3.85
N PRO A 119 14.67 -16.88 4.45
CA PRO A 119 15.09 -18.26 4.67
C PRO A 119 14.78 -18.81 6.07
N HIS A 120 14.15 -18.03 6.97
CA HIS A 120 13.98 -18.38 8.38
C HIS A 120 12.53 -18.80 8.70
N GLY A 121 12.02 -18.52 9.89
CA GLY A 121 10.82 -19.09 10.49
C GLY A 121 9.54 -19.19 9.62
N GLN A 122 9.30 -18.26 8.70
CA GLN A 122 8.15 -18.29 7.77
C GLN A 122 8.49 -18.90 6.40
N ARG A 123 9.66 -19.49 6.26
CA ARG A 123 10.21 -20.04 5.01
C ARG A 123 9.20 -20.93 4.27
N THR A 124 8.51 -21.82 4.96
CA THR A 124 7.53 -22.75 4.35
C THR A 124 6.42 -22.02 3.61
N ILE A 125 5.95 -20.88 4.14
CA ILE A 125 4.94 -20.04 3.50
C ILE A 125 5.49 -19.48 2.19
N TYR A 126 6.67 -18.87 2.23
CA TYR A 126 7.29 -18.22 1.07
C TYR A 126 7.73 -19.22 0.00
N GLU A 127 8.24 -20.39 0.38
CA GLU A 127 8.53 -21.49 -0.56
C GLU A 127 7.26 -22.02 -1.23
N THR A 128 6.14 -22.07 -0.50
CA THR A 128 4.86 -22.47 -1.08
C THR A 128 4.36 -21.44 -2.09
N TYR A 129 4.45 -20.15 -1.79
CA TYR A 129 4.17 -19.10 -2.75
C TYR A 129 5.06 -19.20 -3.99
N HIS A 130 6.38 -19.34 -3.80
CA HIS A 130 7.34 -19.46 -4.90
C HIS A 130 7.05 -20.66 -5.79
N ARG A 131 6.77 -21.82 -5.21
CA ARG A 131 6.40 -23.04 -5.93
C ARG A 131 5.14 -22.87 -6.78
N ILE A 132 4.17 -22.11 -6.31
CA ILE A 132 2.88 -21.91 -6.98
C ILE A 132 2.97 -20.81 -8.02
N PHE A 133 3.57 -19.67 -7.70
CA PHE A 133 3.47 -18.42 -8.47
C PHE A 133 4.79 -17.96 -9.10
N ASN A 134 5.93 -18.58 -8.78
CA ASN A 134 7.26 -18.12 -9.17
C ASN A 134 7.54 -16.68 -8.70
N CYS A 135 7.92 -16.54 -7.44
CA CYS A 135 8.12 -15.23 -6.80
C CYS A 135 9.37 -14.45 -7.29
N GLU A 136 10.17 -14.99 -8.21
CA GLU A 136 11.30 -14.29 -8.84
C GLU A 136 10.84 -13.36 -9.95
N GLY A 137 9.91 -12.46 -9.64
CA GLY A 137 9.34 -11.49 -10.57
C GLY A 137 8.92 -10.21 -9.86
N HIS A 138 8.77 -9.12 -10.62
CA HIS A 138 8.39 -7.81 -10.09
C HIS A 138 7.10 -7.84 -9.27
N GLY A 139 6.14 -8.72 -9.62
CA GLY A 139 4.87 -8.84 -8.91
C GLY A 139 4.95 -9.46 -7.50
N TRP A 140 6.13 -9.91 -7.07
CA TRP A 140 6.35 -10.56 -5.78
C TRP A 140 7.50 -9.96 -4.97
N THR A 141 8.70 -9.90 -5.54
CA THR A 141 9.90 -9.50 -4.81
C THR A 141 10.35 -8.06 -5.10
N ASN A 142 9.61 -7.33 -5.91
CA ASN A 142 9.89 -5.93 -6.19
C ASN A 142 8.60 -5.08 -6.07
N LEU A 143 7.89 -5.24 -4.97
CA LEU A 143 6.69 -4.46 -4.63
C LEU A 143 6.80 -4.03 -3.16
N GLN A 144 6.64 -2.73 -2.91
CA GLN A 144 6.62 -2.13 -1.58
C GLN A 144 5.40 -1.22 -1.45
N SER A 145 4.67 -1.37 -0.35
CA SER A 145 3.41 -0.67 -0.11
C SER A 145 3.31 -0.06 1.27
N CYS A 146 2.41 0.89 1.38
CA CYS A 146 1.84 1.33 2.63
C CYS A 146 0.48 0.65 2.81
N HIS A 147 0.27 -0.08 3.92
CA HIS A 147 -1.03 -0.63 4.25
C HIS A 147 -1.73 0.23 5.30
N LEU A 148 -3.03 0.43 5.08
CA LEU A 148 -3.90 1.14 6.02
C LEU A 148 -4.96 0.17 6.55
N ASN A 149 -4.85 -0.18 7.84
CA ASN A 149 -5.76 -1.07 8.54
C ASN A 149 -6.80 -0.25 9.31
N LEU A 150 -8.07 -0.39 8.96
CA LEU A 150 -9.18 0.34 9.57
C LEU A 150 -10.09 -0.60 10.34
N PRO A 151 -10.31 -0.37 11.65
CA PRO A 151 -11.11 -1.25 12.49
C PRO A 151 -12.60 -1.10 12.21
N PHE A 152 -13.35 -2.17 12.50
CA PHE A 152 -14.80 -2.18 12.52
C PHE A 152 -15.33 -3.06 13.65
N LYS A 153 -16.54 -2.76 14.11
CA LYS A 153 -17.23 -3.54 15.14
C LYS A 153 -18.57 -4.07 14.62
N GLY A 154 -18.63 -5.38 14.42
CA GLY A 154 -19.84 -6.05 13.97
C GLY A 154 -20.14 -5.88 12.48
N SER A 155 -21.27 -6.41 12.05
CA SER A 155 -21.60 -6.57 10.63
C SER A 155 -21.98 -5.26 9.94
N ASP A 156 -22.65 -4.35 10.64
CA ASP A 156 -23.08 -3.07 10.06
C ASP A 156 -21.88 -2.16 9.74
N GLU A 157 -20.97 -2.01 10.70
CA GLU A 157 -19.75 -1.21 10.49
C GLU A 157 -18.86 -1.82 9.40
N PHE A 158 -18.74 -3.16 9.36
CA PHE A 158 -18.05 -3.85 8.26
C PHE A 158 -18.66 -3.48 6.91
N GLY A 159 -19.98 -3.58 6.77
CA GLY A 159 -20.67 -3.30 5.51
C GLY A 159 -20.48 -1.85 5.05
N ARG A 160 -20.60 -0.90 5.96
CA ARG A 160 -20.41 0.54 5.68
C ARG A 160 -18.96 0.85 5.28
N LEU A 161 -17.99 0.33 6.04
CA LEU A 161 -16.57 0.52 5.74
C LEU A 161 -16.19 -0.11 4.39
N HIS A 162 -16.66 -1.34 4.14
CA HIS A 162 -16.38 -2.04 2.90
C HIS A 162 -16.97 -1.33 1.67
N ALA A 163 -18.20 -0.82 1.77
CA ALA A 163 -18.84 -0.04 0.69
C ALA A 163 -18.07 1.26 0.41
N ALA A 164 -17.69 1.99 1.46
CA ALA A 164 -16.93 3.23 1.34
C ALA A 164 -15.53 2.99 0.73
N ILE A 165 -14.82 1.94 1.16
CA ILE A 165 -13.51 1.57 0.62
C ILE A 165 -13.64 1.23 -0.87
N ARG A 166 -14.65 0.48 -1.29
CA ARG A 166 -14.86 0.16 -2.70
C ARG A 166 -15.01 1.42 -3.58
N LEU A 167 -15.61 2.48 -3.05
CA LEU A 167 -15.75 3.75 -3.77
C LEU A 167 -14.43 4.51 -3.89
N ILE A 168 -13.60 4.54 -2.83
CA ILE A 168 -12.37 5.34 -2.85
C ILE A 168 -11.20 4.61 -3.52
N LEU A 169 -11.16 3.27 -3.50
CA LEU A 169 -10.08 2.47 -4.10
C LEU A 169 -9.71 2.92 -5.51
N PRO A 170 -10.67 3.19 -6.43
CA PRO A 170 -10.35 3.58 -7.80
C PRO A 170 -9.49 4.83 -7.94
N ILE A 171 -9.51 5.73 -6.98
CA ILE A 171 -8.80 7.02 -7.07
C ILE A 171 -7.55 7.09 -6.17
N ILE A 172 -7.26 6.06 -5.39
CA ILE A 172 -6.05 6.03 -4.54
C ILE A 172 -4.76 6.15 -5.38
N PRO A 173 -4.59 5.46 -6.53
CA PRO A 173 -3.38 5.60 -7.34
C PRO A 173 -3.12 7.02 -7.84
N ALA A 174 -4.16 7.85 -7.95
CA ALA A 174 -4.00 9.26 -8.32
C ALA A 174 -3.18 10.07 -7.30
N LEU A 175 -3.17 9.66 -6.05
CA LEU A 175 -2.33 10.24 -4.99
C LEU A 175 -1.04 9.46 -4.77
N ALA A 176 -1.16 8.12 -4.77
CA ALA A 176 -0.17 7.23 -4.19
C ALA A 176 0.84 6.66 -5.20
N ALA A 177 0.61 6.78 -6.51
CA ALA A 177 1.52 6.23 -7.51
C ALA A 177 2.97 6.72 -7.30
N SER A 178 3.92 5.77 -7.23
CA SER A 178 5.35 6.07 -7.03
C SER A 178 6.29 5.26 -7.93
N THR A 179 5.75 4.54 -8.93
CA THR A 179 6.49 3.53 -9.69
C THR A 179 6.46 3.74 -11.20
N PRO A 180 6.87 4.93 -11.71
CA PRO A 180 6.80 5.24 -13.14
C PRO A 180 7.95 4.63 -13.95
N ILE A 181 8.96 4.07 -13.27
CA ILE A 181 10.19 3.53 -13.85
C ILE A 181 10.43 2.13 -13.32
N LEU A 182 10.68 1.19 -14.22
CA LEU A 182 11.04 -0.19 -13.93
C LEU A 182 11.99 -0.69 -15.04
N ASP A 183 12.91 -1.61 -14.72
CA ASP A 183 13.94 -2.09 -15.66
C ASP A 183 14.75 -0.96 -16.32
N SER A 184 15.03 0.10 -15.57
CA SER A 184 15.67 1.33 -16.07
C SER A 184 14.94 1.97 -17.26
N ARG A 185 13.60 1.86 -17.31
CA ARG A 185 12.77 2.38 -18.40
C ARG A 185 11.51 3.02 -17.85
N ARG A 186 11.08 4.10 -18.50
CA ARG A 186 9.73 4.64 -18.26
C ARG A 186 8.69 3.60 -18.64
N GLN A 187 7.77 3.35 -17.73
CA GLN A 187 6.66 2.45 -17.95
C GLN A 187 5.44 3.18 -18.51
N PRO A 188 4.49 2.46 -19.13
CA PRO A 188 3.23 3.04 -19.59
C PRO A 188 2.26 3.36 -18.45
N PHE A 189 2.61 3.01 -17.21
CA PHE A 189 1.83 3.23 -16.00
C PHE A 189 2.63 4.08 -15.02
N LEU A 190 1.95 5.01 -14.32
CA LEU A 190 2.55 5.76 -13.23
C LEU A 190 2.58 4.94 -11.94
N ASP A 191 1.63 4.02 -11.80
CA ASP A 191 1.59 3.00 -10.76
C ASP A 191 1.87 1.62 -11.38
N THR A 192 3.14 1.37 -11.74
CA THR A 192 3.56 0.10 -12.32
C THR A 192 3.48 -1.03 -11.31
N ARG A 193 3.66 -0.76 -10.01
CA ARG A 193 3.48 -1.73 -8.94
C ARG A 193 2.10 -2.37 -9.02
N MET A 194 1.05 -1.58 -9.15
CA MET A 194 -0.32 -2.09 -9.24
C MET A 194 -0.57 -2.91 -10.52
N GLU A 195 0.08 -2.58 -11.63
CA GLU A 195 -0.02 -3.38 -12.84
C GLU A 195 0.55 -4.81 -12.64
N TYR A 196 1.67 -4.92 -11.96
CA TYR A 196 2.25 -6.22 -11.58
C TYR A 196 1.45 -6.91 -10.48
N TYR A 197 1.04 -6.18 -9.44
CA TYR A 197 0.26 -6.71 -8.32
C TYR A 197 -1.04 -7.39 -8.77
N ARG A 198 -1.80 -6.76 -9.67
CA ARG A 198 -3.09 -7.29 -10.14
C ARG A 198 -2.96 -8.58 -10.96
N THR A 199 -1.77 -8.93 -11.41
CA THR A 199 -1.51 -10.10 -12.25
C THR A 199 -0.62 -11.15 -11.59
N ASN A 200 -0.02 -10.87 -10.43
CA ASN A 200 0.95 -11.76 -9.78
C ASN A 200 0.35 -13.15 -9.41
N SER A 201 -0.92 -13.21 -9.08
CA SER A 201 -1.64 -14.44 -8.73
C SER A 201 -2.54 -14.96 -9.87
N ALA A 202 -2.30 -14.55 -11.13
CA ALA A 202 -3.16 -14.87 -12.30
C ALA A 202 -3.41 -16.38 -12.48
N ARG A 203 -2.49 -17.23 -12.03
CA ARG A 203 -2.68 -18.69 -12.03
C ARG A 203 -3.91 -19.12 -11.24
N ILE A 204 -4.28 -18.38 -10.18
CA ILE A 204 -5.45 -18.62 -9.33
C ILE A 204 -6.17 -17.28 -9.16
N SER A 205 -6.92 -16.88 -10.17
CA SER A 205 -7.52 -15.54 -10.29
C SER A 205 -8.47 -15.16 -9.13
N SER A 206 -9.03 -16.15 -8.42
CA SER A 206 -9.88 -15.87 -7.26
C SER A 206 -9.14 -15.24 -6.07
N ILE A 207 -7.80 -15.29 -6.03
CA ILE A 207 -6.97 -14.69 -4.99
C ILE A 207 -6.98 -13.16 -5.14
N THR A 208 -6.75 -12.66 -6.33
CA THR A 208 -6.69 -11.22 -6.62
C THR A 208 -8.06 -10.65 -6.98
N GLY A 209 -8.95 -11.47 -7.53
CA GLY A 209 -10.23 -11.02 -8.07
C GLY A 209 -9.99 -9.94 -9.15
N GLU A 210 -10.75 -8.86 -9.07
CA GLU A 210 -10.62 -7.71 -9.97
C GLU A 210 -9.95 -6.50 -9.29
N ILE A 211 -9.18 -6.70 -8.22
CA ILE A 211 -8.64 -5.69 -7.30
C ILE A 211 -9.75 -4.98 -6.51
N ILE A 212 -10.74 -4.42 -7.19
CA ILE A 212 -11.94 -3.91 -6.52
C ILE A 212 -12.68 -5.09 -5.86
N PRO A 213 -12.87 -5.10 -4.53
CA PRO A 213 -13.59 -6.18 -3.86
C PRO A 213 -15.03 -6.29 -4.35
N GLU A 214 -15.57 -7.49 -4.30
CA GLU A 214 -16.96 -7.79 -4.64
C GLU A 214 -17.95 -6.98 -3.77
N PRO A 215 -19.18 -6.69 -4.25
CA PRO A 215 -20.20 -5.96 -3.46
C PRO A 215 -20.83 -6.86 -2.39
N ILE A 216 -20.03 -7.23 -1.40
CA ILE A 216 -20.39 -8.13 -0.30
C ILE A 216 -20.23 -7.35 1.01
N PHE A 217 -21.33 -7.20 1.77
CA PHE A 217 -21.41 -6.25 2.88
C PHE A 217 -21.67 -6.91 4.25
N THR A 218 -21.48 -8.23 4.35
CA THR A 218 -21.53 -8.93 5.64
C THR A 218 -20.35 -9.90 5.80
N PRO A 219 -19.79 -10.07 7.00
CA PRO A 219 -18.67 -10.99 7.24
C PRO A 219 -18.98 -12.44 6.82
N ASN A 220 -20.20 -12.90 7.08
CA ASN A 220 -20.61 -14.27 6.72
C ASN A 220 -20.60 -14.49 5.20
N ALA A 221 -21.17 -13.55 4.42
CA ALA A 221 -21.14 -13.62 2.97
C ALA A 221 -19.70 -13.51 2.43
N TYR A 222 -18.87 -12.65 3.00
CA TYR A 222 -17.47 -12.48 2.62
C TYR A 222 -16.68 -13.78 2.79
N THR A 223 -16.81 -14.42 3.95
CA THR A 223 -16.17 -15.72 4.22
C THR A 223 -16.65 -16.79 3.25
N LYS A 224 -17.95 -16.86 2.97
CA LYS A 224 -18.54 -17.87 2.10
C LYS A 224 -18.20 -17.68 0.62
N GLU A 225 -18.20 -16.44 0.12
CA GLU A 225 -18.09 -16.14 -1.31
C GLU A 225 -16.65 -15.83 -1.73
N ILE A 226 -15.83 -15.23 -0.87
CA ILE A 226 -14.45 -14.88 -1.15
C ILE A 226 -13.50 -15.93 -0.59
N PHE A 227 -13.41 -16.08 0.73
CA PHE A 227 -12.43 -16.98 1.34
C PHE A 227 -12.63 -18.43 0.95
N ALA A 228 -13.86 -18.94 1.04
CA ALA A 228 -14.14 -20.34 0.68
C ALA A 228 -13.84 -20.63 -0.81
N ARG A 229 -14.04 -19.63 -1.69
CA ARG A 229 -13.66 -19.75 -3.10
C ARG A 229 -12.15 -19.80 -3.28
N MET A 230 -11.41 -18.86 -2.68
CA MET A 230 -9.94 -18.84 -2.75
C MET A 230 -9.34 -20.15 -2.21
N TYR A 231 -9.78 -20.61 -1.04
CA TYR A 231 -9.26 -21.82 -0.41
C TYR A 231 -9.55 -23.07 -1.22
N ARG A 232 -10.71 -23.15 -1.87
CA ARG A 232 -11.04 -24.24 -2.80
C ARG A 232 -10.15 -24.21 -4.05
N ASP A 233 -9.94 -23.02 -4.62
CA ASP A 233 -9.24 -22.88 -5.89
C ASP A 233 -7.72 -23.07 -5.72
N ILE A 234 -7.15 -22.76 -4.55
CA ILE A 234 -5.72 -23.00 -4.26
C ILE A 234 -5.47 -24.46 -3.80
N ALA A 235 -6.46 -25.16 -3.27
CA ALA A 235 -6.29 -26.48 -2.67
C ALA A 235 -5.52 -27.50 -3.53
N PRO A 236 -5.70 -27.58 -4.87
CA PRO A 236 -4.91 -28.48 -5.72
C PRO A 236 -3.41 -28.17 -5.75
N TYR A 237 -3.02 -26.94 -5.45
CA TYR A 237 -1.63 -26.46 -5.47
C TYR A 237 -1.03 -26.39 -4.06
N ASP A 238 -1.86 -26.34 -3.05
CA ASP A 238 -1.52 -26.27 -1.63
C ASP A 238 -2.24 -27.37 -0.84
N PRO A 239 -1.87 -28.63 -1.02
CA PRO A 239 -2.56 -29.75 -0.38
C PRO A 239 -2.46 -29.72 1.14
N GLU A 240 -1.38 -29.17 1.68
CA GLU A 240 -1.15 -29.04 3.13
C GLU A 240 -1.94 -27.88 3.75
N GLY A 241 -2.46 -26.96 2.93
CA GLY A 241 -3.21 -25.80 3.40
C GLY A 241 -2.37 -24.70 4.03
N THR A 242 -1.08 -24.63 3.69
CA THR A 242 -0.13 -23.65 4.22
C THR A 242 -0.56 -22.21 3.96
N LEU A 243 -1.21 -21.95 2.81
CA LEU A 243 -1.64 -20.63 2.39
C LEU A 243 -3.13 -20.33 2.63
N ARG A 244 -3.86 -21.22 3.29
CA ARG A 244 -5.32 -21.06 3.53
C ARG A 244 -5.59 -20.16 4.73
N ASP A 245 -5.29 -18.90 4.58
CA ASP A 245 -5.48 -17.85 5.58
C ASP A 245 -6.09 -16.59 4.94
N GLU A 246 -6.57 -15.65 5.75
CA GLU A 246 -7.19 -14.39 5.29
C GLU A 246 -6.23 -13.54 4.46
N TRP A 247 -4.93 -13.56 4.80
CA TRP A 247 -3.88 -12.83 4.08
C TRP A 247 -3.56 -13.38 2.68
N LEU A 248 -4.07 -14.56 2.29
CA LEU A 248 -4.00 -15.04 0.91
C LEU A 248 -4.79 -14.12 -0.05
N ASN A 249 -5.81 -13.44 0.47
CA ASN A 249 -6.61 -12.51 -0.33
C ASN A 249 -5.75 -11.33 -0.80
N ALA A 250 -5.66 -11.15 -2.12
CA ALA A 250 -4.85 -10.09 -2.74
C ALA A 250 -5.70 -9.05 -3.49
N ARG A 251 -6.94 -8.81 -3.04
CA ARG A 251 -7.73 -7.65 -3.51
C ARG A 251 -7.10 -6.36 -3.02
N GLY A 252 -7.48 -5.25 -3.60
CA GLY A 252 -6.99 -3.92 -3.21
C GLY A 252 -7.35 -3.49 -1.78
N ALA A 253 -8.38 -4.13 -1.22
CA ALA A 253 -8.68 -4.09 0.20
C ALA A 253 -9.19 -5.48 0.64
N ILE A 254 -8.77 -5.93 1.80
CA ILE A 254 -9.08 -7.27 2.32
C ILE A 254 -9.65 -7.20 3.72
N ALA A 255 -10.66 -8.06 3.99
CA ALA A 255 -11.14 -8.23 5.35
C ALA A 255 -10.14 -9.07 6.16
N ARG A 256 -9.82 -8.59 7.35
CA ARG A 256 -9.01 -9.25 8.38
C ARG A 256 -9.90 -9.46 9.61
N PHE A 257 -10.72 -10.49 9.57
CA PHE A 257 -11.67 -10.79 10.67
C PHE A 257 -10.95 -11.21 11.94
N ASP A 258 -9.77 -11.82 11.82
CA ASP A 258 -8.87 -12.12 12.94
C ASP A 258 -8.50 -10.88 13.76
N ARG A 259 -8.45 -9.70 13.11
CA ARG A 259 -8.10 -8.40 13.69
C ARG A 259 -9.29 -7.44 13.81
N ASN A 260 -10.47 -7.80 13.27
CA ASN A 260 -11.62 -6.90 13.10
C ASN A 260 -11.26 -5.62 12.34
N ALA A 261 -10.58 -5.75 11.22
CA ALA A 261 -10.13 -4.65 10.38
C ALA A 261 -10.36 -4.94 8.89
N ILE A 262 -10.42 -3.87 8.08
CA ILE A 262 -10.22 -3.94 6.63
C ILE A 262 -8.88 -3.28 6.32
N GLU A 263 -8.02 -4.00 5.60
CA GLU A 263 -6.68 -3.59 5.20
C GLU A 263 -6.69 -3.11 3.75
N ILE A 264 -6.37 -1.84 3.52
CA ILE A 264 -6.16 -1.26 2.18
C ILE A 264 -4.70 -1.47 1.81
N ARG A 265 -4.42 -2.06 0.62
CA ARG A 265 -3.10 -2.54 0.19
C ARG A 265 -2.55 -1.86 -1.08
N ILE A 266 -3.31 -0.99 -1.71
CA ILE A 266 -2.96 -0.42 -3.00
C ILE A 266 -2.22 0.92 -2.94
N ILE A 267 -1.77 1.33 -1.77
CA ILE A 267 -1.01 2.55 -1.60
C ILE A 267 0.47 2.22 -1.84
N ASP A 268 1.10 2.79 -2.87
CA ASP A 268 2.55 2.70 -3.03
C ASP A 268 3.26 3.40 -1.88
N ILE A 269 4.40 2.85 -1.41
CA ILE A 269 5.22 3.56 -0.42
C ILE A 269 5.73 4.89 -1.00
N GLN A 270 5.72 5.93 -0.19
CA GLN A 270 6.09 7.28 -0.57
C GLN A 270 7.54 7.61 -0.15
N GLU A 271 8.00 8.81 -0.51
CA GLU A 271 9.35 9.30 -0.27
C GLU A 271 9.75 9.44 1.21
N CYS A 272 8.78 9.46 2.13
CA CYS A 272 9.04 9.54 3.57
C CYS A 272 7.79 9.17 4.38
N SER A 273 7.97 8.79 5.65
CA SER A 273 6.87 8.40 6.54
C SER A 273 5.82 9.51 6.72
N LEU A 274 6.23 10.77 6.69
CA LEU A 274 5.31 11.91 6.74
C LEU A 274 4.35 11.94 5.54
N ALA A 275 4.85 11.58 4.34
CA ALA A 275 4.03 11.50 3.13
C ALA A 275 3.07 10.30 3.19
N ASP A 276 3.55 9.12 3.59
CA ASP A 276 2.73 7.92 3.76
C ASP A 276 1.56 8.16 4.72
N LEU A 277 1.87 8.72 5.90
CA LEU A 277 0.85 8.99 6.92
C LEU A 277 -0.10 10.13 6.50
N ALA A 278 0.39 11.11 5.71
CA ALA A 278 -0.48 12.15 5.16
C ALA A 278 -1.49 11.58 4.16
N LEU A 279 -1.07 10.66 3.28
CA LEU A 279 -1.98 9.94 2.38
C LEU A 279 -2.99 9.10 3.17
N ALA A 280 -2.53 8.32 4.15
CA ALA A 280 -3.40 7.53 5.01
C ALA A 280 -4.45 8.40 5.75
N ALA A 281 -4.04 9.56 6.26
CA ALA A 281 -4.95 10.52 6.92
C ALA A 281 -5.98 11.11 5.97
N GLY A 282 -5.58 11.47 4.75
CA GLY A 282 -6.48 11.98 3.71
C GLY A 282 -7.51 10.94 3.28
N ILE A 283 -7.06 9.70 3.02
CA ILE A 283 -7.93 8.56 2.68
C ILE A 283 -8.91 8.30 3.83
N ASN A 284 -8.43 8.25 5.07
CA ASN A 284 -9.25 8.04 6.25
C ASN A 284 -10.31 9.14 6.44
N ALA A 285 -9.97 10.40 6.21
CA ALA A 285 -10.89 11.54 6.30
C ALA A 285 -12.00 11.45 5.25
N VAL A 286 -11.67 11.09 4.01
CA VAL A 286 -12.66 10.91 2.93
C VAL A 286 -13.56 9.71 3.22
N LEU A 287 -13.00 8.59 3.69
CA LEU A 287 -13.78 7.41 4.10
C LEU A 287 -14.80 7.77 5.21
N LYS A 288 -14.37 8.57 6.19
CA LYS A 288 -15.27 9.04 7.25
C LYS A 288 -16.43 9.85 6.68
N ALA A 289 -16.18 10.74 5.75
CA ALA A 289 -17.23 11.54 5.10
C ALA A 289 -18.19 10.66 4.28
N ILE A 290 -17.68 9.65 3.55
CA ILE A 290 -18.50 8.69 2.80
C ILE A 290 -19.41 7.90 3.76
N ILE A 291 -18.85 7.37 4.86
CA ILE A 291 -19.61 6.58 5.84
C ILE A 291 -20.65 7.43 6.58
N GLN A 292 -20.38 8.71 6.77
CA GLN A 292 -21.34 9.69 7.31
C GLN A 292 -22.40 10.12 6.30
N GLU A 293 -22.38 9.53 5.10
CA GLU A 293 -23.32 9.82 4.00
C GLU A 293 -23.32 11.31 3.58
N GLN A 294 -22.16 11.98 3.67
CA GLN A 294 -22.04 13.41 3.34
C GLN A 294 -22.41 13.68 1.87
N TRP A 295 -22.13 12.75 0.95
CA TRP A 295 -22.36 12.94 -0.48
C TRP A 295 -23.31 11.91 -1.09
N SER A 296 -23.28 10.67 -0.62
CA SER A 296 -24.09 9.56 -1.12
C SER A 296 -24.58 8.68 0.00
N THR A 297 -25.81 8.18 -0.09
CA THR A 297 -26.39 7.28 0.91
C THR A 297 -25.75 5.89 0.86
N PHE A 298 -25.76 5.17 1.97
CA PHE A 298 -25.22 3.82 2.05
C PHE A 298 -25.82 2.86 0.99
N PRO A 299 -27.16 2.86 0.71
CA PRO A 299 -27.69 2.06 -0.40
C PRO A 299 -27.08 2.41 -1.77
N ASN A 300 -26.83 3.69 -2.04
CA ASN A 300 -26.19 4.12 -3.27
C ASN A 300 -24.73 3.65 -3.35
N GLN A 301 -24.00 3.68 -2.23
CA GLN A 301 -22.63 3.17 -2.15
C GLN A 301 -22.57 1.66 -2.42
N MET A 302 -23.51 0.89 -1.86
CA MET A 302 -23.62 -0.56 -2.08
C MET A 302 -23.97 -0.93 -3.53
N ALA A 303 -24.68 -0.08 -4.24
CA ALA A 303 -25.17 -0.35 -5.60
C ALA A 303 -24.03 -0.42 -6.65
N TRP A 304 -22.84 0.14 -6.35
CA TRP A 304 -21.73 0.18 -7.26
C TRP A 304 -21.24 -1.23 -7.64
N GLN A 305 -21.15 -1.46 -8.95
CA GLN A 305 -20.62 -2.71 -9.50
C GLN A 305 -19.10 -2.63 -9.71
N ILE A 306 -18.45 -3.78 -9.85
CA ILE A 306 -17.00 -3.87 -10.02
C ILE A 306 -16.55 -3.18 -11.33
N GLY A 307 -17.25 -3.41 -12.45
CA GLY A 307 -16.83 -2.97 -13.77
C GLY A 307 -16.53 -1.48 -13.89
N PRO A 308 -17.46 -0.57 -13.55
CA PRO A 308 -17.23 0.87 -13.55
C PRO A 308 -16.07 1.28 -12.64
N LEU A 309 -16.02 0.76 -11.40
CA LEU A 309 -14.96 1.06 -10.43
C LEU A 309 -13.59 0.59 -10.93
N LYS A 310 -13.51 -0.63 -11.48
CA LYS A 310 -12.28 -1.17 -12.07
C LYS A 310 -11.79 -0.32 -13.24
N LYS A 311 -12.70 0.18 -14.10
CA LYS A 311 -12.31 1.05 -15.21
C LYS A 311 -11.58 2.29 -14.70
N ILE A 312 -12.14 2.98 -13.71
CA ILE A 312 -11.54 4.17 -13.11
C ILE A 312 -10.20 3.82 -12.46
N LEU A 313 -10.12 2.69 -11.73
CA LEU A 313 -8.86 2.21 -11.13
C LEU A 313 -7.77 2.02 -12.19
N LEU A 314 -8.08 1.37 -13.31
CA LEU A 314 -7.09 1.12 -14.36
C LEU A 314 -6.63 2.41 -15.05
N ASP A 315 -7.53 3.38 -15.19
CA ASP A 315 -7.19 4.70 -15.72
C ASP A 315 -6.25 5.45 -14.73
N THR A 316 -6.52 5.42 -13.41
CA THR A 316 -5.66 6.05 -12.39
C THR A 316 -4.33 5.31 -12.17
N VAL A 317 -4.29 3.99 -12.29
CA VAL A 317 -3.03 3.21 -12.32
C VAL A 317 -2.15 3.65 -13.49
N ARG A 318 -2.76 3.95 -14.64
CA ARG A 318 -2.02 4.39 -15.83
C ARG A 318 -1.54 5.83 -15.74
N GLU A 319 -2.40 6.77 -15.33
CA GLU A 319 -2.21 8.20 -15.49
C GLU A 319 -2.21 8.99 -14.17
N ALA A 320 -2.31 8.29 -13.03
CA ALA A 320 -2.39 8.86 -11.69
C ALA A 320 -3.37 10.04 -11.61
N GLU A 321 -2.93 11.21 -11.15
CA GLU A 321 -3.74 12.42 -11.02
C GLU A 321 -4.27 12.96 -12.36
N GLY A 322 -3.64 12.58 -13.48
CA GLY A 322 -4.06 12.98 -14.83
C GLY A 322 -5.23 12.18 -15.39
N ALA A 323 -5.59 11.04 -14.78
CA ALA A 323 -6.67 10.17 -15.26
C ALA A 323 -8.01 10.91 -15.31
N VAL A 324 -8.70 10.85 -16.46
CA VAL A 324 -9.99 11.53 -16.65
C VAL A 324 -11.14 10.65 -16.21
N ILE A 325 -11.90 11.09 -15.23
CA ILE A 325 -13.10 10.44 -14.72
C ILE A 325 -14.32 11.10 -15.39
N SER A 326 -14.98 10.36 -16.29
CA SER A 326 -16.18 10.82 -17.02
C SER A 326 -17.49 10.12 -16.60
N ASP A 327 -17.42 9.25 -15.60
CA ASP A 327 -18.61 8.63 -15.00
C ASP A 327 -19.29 9.63 -14.05
N ARG A 328 -20.38 10.23 -14.51
CA ARG A 328 -21.13 11.24 -13.73
C ARG A 328 -21.65 10.69 -12.41
N ALA A 329 -22.16 9.46 -12.40
CA ALA A 329 -22.70 8.86 -11.18
C ALA A 329 -21.60 8.66 -10.14
N TYR A 330 -20.36 8.35 -10.60
CA TYR A 330 -19.20 8.27 -9.73
C TYR A 330 -18.84 9.64 -9.12
N LEU A 331 -18.77 10.69 -9.95
CA LEU A 331 -18.51 12.05 -9.48
C LEU A 331 -19.58 12.54 -8.51
N GLU A 332 -20.86 12.27 -8.81
CA GLU A 332 -22.00 12.60 -7.95
C GLU A 332 -21.95 11.84 -6.61
N SER A 333 -21.37 10.62 -6.58
CA SER A 333 -21.16 9.87 -5.33
C SER A 333 -20.20 10.56 -4.36
N PHE A 334 -19.41 11.52 -4.84
CA PHE A 334 -18.53 12.39 -4.06
C PHE A 334 -19.00 13.84 -4.00
N GLY A 335 -20.24 14.14 -4.40
CA GLY A 335 -20.82 15.47 -4.34
C GLY A 335 -20.45 16.42 -5.48
N MET A 336 -19.73 15.97 -6.50
CA MET A 336 -19.41 16.78 -7.70
C MET A 336 -20.57 16.79 -8.69
N ILE A 337 -21.66 17.45 -8.31
CA ILE A 337 -22.90 17.49 -9.10
C ILE A 337 -22.73 18.35 -10.36
N GLY A 338 -23.23 17.84 -11.50
CA GLY A 338 -23.25 18.58 -12.76
C GLY A 338 -21.93 18.58 -13.53
N GLN A 339 -20.88 17.93 -13.03
CA GLN A 339 -19.63 17.74 -13.76
C GLN A 339 -19.79 16.60 -14.79
N ASN A 340 -19.29 16.81 -16.01
CA ASN A 340 -19.31 15.77 -17.06
C ASN A 340 -18.02 14.95 -17.08
N ALA A 341 -16.89 15.56 -16.76
CA ALA A 341 -15.59 14.93 -16.62
C ALA A 341 -14.66 15.84 -15.81
N VAL A 342 -13.83 15.22 -14.96
CA VAL A 342 -12.75 15.88 -14.20
C VAL A 342 -11.54 14.96 -14.17
N SER A 343 -10.35 15.50 -13.96
CA SER A 343 -9.20 14.66 -13.65
C SER A 343 -9.31 14.09 -12.22
N ALA A 344 -8.67 12.96 -11.98
CA ALA A 344 -8.60 12.38 -10.63
C ALA A 344 -7.91 13.34 -9.63
N GLY A 345 -6.95 14.14 -10.10
CA GLY A 345 -6.33 15.21 -9.31
C GLY A 345 -7.32 16.32 -8.93
N GLU A 346 -8.18 16.75 -9.85
CA GLU A 346 -9.24 17.73 -9.55
C GLU A 346 -10.26 17.16 -8.54
N LEU A 347 -10.62 15.87 -8.66
CA LEU A 347 -11.48 15.23 -7.67
C LEU A 347 -10.81 15.22 -6.29
N TRP A 348 -9.51 14.87 -6.19
CA TRP A 348 -8.80 14.90 -4.91
C TRP A 348 -8.63 16.30 -4.33
N ASN A 349 -8.39 17.33 -5.17
CA ASN A 349 -8.40 18.73 -4.71
C ASN A 349 -9.76 19.09 -4.11
N TYR A 350 -10.85 18.77 -4.79
CA TYR A 350 -12.20 18.99 -4.28
C TYR A 350 -12.43 18.26 -2.94
N LEU A 351 -12.09 16.97 -2.86
CA LEU A 351 -12.27 16.17 -1.63
C LEU A 351 -11.44 16.74 -0.46
N ALA A 352 -10.21 17.17 -0.71
CA ALA A 352 -9.34 17.77 0.29
C ALA A 352 -9.96 19.01 0.94
N ASP A 353 -10.69 19.81 0.16
CA ASP A 353 -11.40 21.00 0.65
C ASP A 353 -12.69 20.65 1.44
N GLN A 354 -13.24 19.45 1.27
CA GLN A 354 -14.50 19.02 1.89
C GLN A 354 -14.32 18.26 3.21
N VAL A 355 -13.10 17.81 3.53
CA VAL A 355 -12.84 16.97 4.71
C VAL A 355 -11.84 17.62 5.66
N VAL A 356 -11.91 17.22 6.92
CA VAL A 356 -10.95 17.66 7.94
C VAL A 356 -9.88 16.59 8.12
N ILE A 357 -8.68 16.93 7.70
CA ILE A 357 -7.49 16.07 7.86
C ILE A 357 -6.78 16.45 9.17
N GLU A 358 -6.14 15.48 9.81
CA GLU A 358 -5.39 15.68 11.04
C GLU A 358 -4.36 16.83 10.89
N LYS A 359 -4.41 17.79 11.81
CA LYS A 359 -3.70 19.08 11.71
C LYS A 359 -2.21 18.95 11.38
N GLY A 360 -1.53 17.96 11.97
CA GLY A 360 -0.11 17.71 11.74
C GLY A 360 0.23 17.19 10.32
N LEU A 361 -0.75 16.62 9.61
CA LEU A 361 -0.59 16.01 8.29
C LEU A 361 -1.25 16.81 7.16
N ALA A 362 -2.20 17.67 7.47
CA ALA A 362 -2.96 18.44 6.49
C ALA A 362 -2.07 19.27 5.54
N PRO A 363 -1.01 19.98 5.98
CA PRO A 363 -0.14 20.73 5.05
C PRO A 363 0.60 19.82 4.06
N THR A 364 1.05 18.65 4.52
CA THR A 364 1.74 17.66 3.69
C THR A 364 0.78 17.06 2.67
N PHE A 365 -0.43 16.67 3.10
CA PHE A 365 -1.46 16.16 2.19
C PHE A 365 -1.83 17.20 1.12
N ALA A 366 -2.08 18.44 1.52
CA ALA A 366 -2.37 19.53 0.57
C ALA A 366 -1.21 19.78 -0.41
N SER A 367 0.04 19.61 0.03
CA SER A 367 1.20 19.70 -0.85
C SER A 367 1.24 18.57 -1.86
N ILE A 368 0.96 17.32 -1.45
CA ILE A 368 0.91 16.16 -2.37
C ILE A 368 -0.20 16.36 -3.40
N VAL A 369 -1.40 16.69 -2.97
CA VAL A 369 -2.55 16.91 -3.89
C VAL A 369 -2.23 17.99 -4.93
N ARG A 370 -1.55 19.07 -4.53
CA ARG A 370 -1.19 20.18 -5.42
C ARG A 370 -0.07 19.85 -6.39
N ASN A 371 0.96 19.10 -5.95
CA ASN A 371 2.15 18.83 -6.75
C ASN A 371 2.05 17.55 -7.59
N GLY A 372 1.00 16.73 -7.35
CA GLY A 372 0.77 15.44 -7.98
C GLY A 372 1.48 14.29 -7.27
N SER A 373 1.23 13.08 -7.76
CA SER A 373 1.79 11.82 -7.25
C SER A 373 3.33 11.84 -7.24
N LEU A 374 3.94 11.02 -6.39
CA LEU A 374 5.39 10.87 -6.38
C LEU A 374 5.90 10.40 -7.76
N ALA A 375 5.15 9.55 -8.46
CA ALA A 375 5.49 9.13 -9.82
C ALA A 375 5.65 10.31 -10.78
N SER A 376 4.71 11.24 -10.78
CA SER A 376 4.78 12.44 -11.61
C SER A 376 5.96 13.34 -11.23
N ARG A 377 6.25 13.47 -9.94
CA ARG A 377 7.39 14.24 -9.43
C ARG A 377 8.73 13.60 -9.79
N ILE A 378 8.84 12.26 -9.74
CA ILE A 378 10.02 11.51 -10.21
C ILE A 378 10.25 11.78 -11.71
N LEU A 379 9.21 11.64 -12.54
CA LEU A 379 9.36 11.88 -13.99
C LEU A 379 9.76 13.31 -14.33
N LYS A 380 9.32 14.31 -13.56
CA LYS A 380 9.75 15.72 -13.74
C LYS A 380 11.22 15.93 -13.40
N SER A 381 11.76 15.16 -12.44
CA SER A 381 13.16 15.29 -12.00
C SER A 381 14.15 14.54 -12.88
N VAL A 382 13.71 13.53 -13.65
CA VAL A 382 14.57 12.80 -14.58
C VAL A 382 14.76 13.64 -15.84
N THR A 383 15.93 14.28 -15.97
CA THR A 383 16.29 15.06 -17.14
C THR A 383 17.12 14.22 -18.12
N GLY A 384 16.76 14.26 -19.42
CA GLY A 384 17.46 13.52 -20.48
C GLY A 384 17.06 12.03 -20.56
N GLU A 385 18.01 11.21 -21.00
CA GLU A 385 17.78 9.76 -21.15
C GLU A 385 17.64 9.06 -19.79
N ILE A 386 16.73 8.09 -19.72
CA ILE A 386 16.57 7.23 -18.55
C ILE A 386 17.69 6.18 -18.57
N THR A 387 18.76 6.47 -17.83
CA THR A 387 19.88 5.56 -17.61
C THR A 387 20.01 5.27 -16.12
N LYS A 388 20.63 4.14 -15.77
CA LYS A 388 20.88 3.80 -14.35
C LYS A 388 21.60 4.94 -13.62
N GLU A 389 22.56 5.60 -14.27
CA GLU A 389 23.32 6.70 -13.65
C GLU A 389 22.45 7.94 -13.38
N ASN A 390 21.57 8.31 -14.30
CA ASN A 390 20.64 9.43 -14.08
C ASN A 390 19.62 9.09 -13.01
N LEU A 391 19.14 7.86 -12.99
CA LEU A 391 18.22 7.36 -11.95
C LEU A 391 18.85 7.35 -10.56
N LYS A 392 20.13 6.98 -10.43
CA LYS A 392 20.83 6.99 -9.15
C LYS A 392 20.79 8.37 -8.48
N THR A 393 20.90 9.45 -9.25
CA THR A 393 20.81 10.81 -8.70
C THR A 393 19.46 11.07 -8.07
N VAL A 394 18.37 10.71 -8.76
CA VAL A 394 17.00 10.92 -8.29
C VAL A 394 16.69 10.02 -7.08
N TYR A 395 17.03 8.72 -7.16
CA TYR A 395 16.72 7.78 -6.08
C TYR A 395 17.60 7.96 -4.84
N ARG A 396 18.81 8.50 -5.01
CA ARG A 396 19.63 8.97 -3.88
C ARG A 396 18.96 10.14 -3.16
N GLU A 397 18.42 11.11 -3.91
CA GLU A 397 17.69 12.24 -3.33
C GLU A 397 16.40 11.76 -2.64
N LEU A 398 15.70 10.78 -3.19
CA LEU A 398 14.55 10.14 -2.53
C LEU A 398 14.94 9.46 -1.21
N SER A 399 16.10 8.78 -1.16
CA SER A 399 16.60 8.20 0.09
C SER A 399 17.00 9.28 1.11
N VAL A 400 17.46 10.44 0.66
CA VAL A 400 17.69 11.61 1.54
C VAL A 400 16.35 12.17 2.04
N CYS A 401 15.32 12.24 1.18
CA CYS A 401 13.97 12.63 1.60
C CYS A 401 13.42 11.70 2.68
N LEU A 402 13.62 10.37 2.54
CA LEU A 402 13.24 9.38 3.53
C LEU A 402 13.97 9.61 4.86
N LYS A 403 15.28 9.80 4.83
CA LYS A 403 16.10 10.08 6.01
C LYS A 403 15.69 11.37 6.73
N ASP A 404 15.41 12.42 5.97
CA ASP A 404 15.14 13.76 6.50
C ASP A 404 13.64 14.01 6.76
N ASN A 405 12.79 13.03 6.48
CA ASN A 405 11.31 13.08 6.60
C ASN A 405 10.70 14.29 5.87
N ARG A 406 11.06 14.51 4.64
CA ARG A 406 10.60 15.63 3.83
C ARG A 406 10.09 15.20 2.45
N LEU A 407 9.19 15.99 1.88
CA LEU A 407 8.72 15.77 0.53
C LEU A 407 9.82 15.95 -0.52
N PHE A 408 9.75 15.12 -1.56
CA PHE A 408 10.51 15.26 -2.78
C PHE A 408 9.78 16.23 -3.72
N LEU A 409 10.26 17.47 -3.81
CA LEU A 409 9.69 18.57 -4.62
C LEU A 409 10.76 19.07 -5.59
N PRO A 410 10.86 18.47 -6.80
CA PRO A 410 11.84 18.84 -7.82
C PRO A 410 11.52 20.17 -8.50
#